data_e5378d4dd9ba2f0ba5d12d49d26c2947
#
_entry.id   e5378d4dd9ba2f0ba5d12d49d26c2947
#
_cell.length_a   1.000
_cell.length_b   1.000
_cell.length_c   1.000
_cell.angle_alpha   90.00
_cell.angle_beta   90.00
_cell.angle_gamma   90.00
#
_symmetry.space_group_name_H-M   'P 1'
#
loop_
_entity.id
_entity.type
_entity.pdbx_description
1 polymer ?
#
loop_
_entity_poly.entity_id
_entity_poly.type
_entity_poly.pdbx_seq_one_letter_code
_entity_poly.pdbx_strand_id
1 'polypeptide(L)'
;LAFASEKPDWQVVGVDVRPEAVALAAHNARTLNITNATFLVSDWFSAFTLSSPSASSPGSTFEIIVSNPPYIAADDPHLGQGDVRFEPRSALVAEADGMADLLHLITTSQAFLSPGGWLALEHGYQQAPSVRQALKLAGYQSVESVQDIGGHERVTLGHLE
;
A
#
# COMPACT_ATOMS: atom_id res chain seq x y z
N LEU A 1 -5.94 9.27 -3.80
CA LEU A 1 -6.64 10.27 -4.64
C LEU A 1 -5.98 10.45 -6.00
N ALA A 2 -4.62 10.45 -6.10
CA ALA A 2 -3.92 10.67 -7.37
C ALA A 2 -4.37 9.67 -8.45
N PHE A 3 -4.41 8.37 -8.16
CA PHE A 3 -4.91 7.38 -9.12
C PHE A 3 -6.34 7.65 -9.58
N ALA A 4 -7.23 7.99 -8.65
CA ALA A 4 -8.62 8.28 -8.99
C ALA A 4 -8.76 9.53 -9.87
N SER A 5 -7.93 10.55 -9.66
CA SER A 5 -7.89 11.77 -10.47
C SER A 5 -7.36 11.50 -11.88
N GLU A 6 -6.27 10.73 -11.99
CA GLU A 6 -5.61 10.46 -13.28
C GLU A 6 -6.31 9.36 -14.09
N LYS A 7 -7.10 8.52 -13.44
CA LYS A 7 -7.80 7.37 -14.03
C LYS A 7 -9.29 7.41 -13.70
N PRO A 8 -10.08 8.30 -14.34
CA PRO A 8 -11.48 8.49 -13.99
C PRO A 8 -12.36 7.24 -14.22
N ASP A 9 -11.93 6.32 -15.07
CA ASP A 9 -12.64 5.06 -15.35
C ASP A 9 -12.31 3.95 -14.31
N TRP A 10 -11.34 4.19 -13.42
CA TRP A 10 -11.00 3.23 -12.37
C TRP A 10 -11.91 3.43 -11.15
N GLN A 11 -12.20 2.34 -10.44
CA GLN A 11 -12.77 2.38 -9.10
C GLN A 11 -11.63 2.22 -8.08
N VAL A 12 -11.44 3.22 -7.24
CA VAL A 12 -10.33 3.25 -6.29
C VAL A 12 -10.87 3.09 -4.87
N VAL A 13 -10.30 2.16 -4.12
CA VAL A 13 -10.60 2.00 -2.70
C VAL A 13 -9.34 2.36 -1.89
N GLY A 14 -9.46 3.34 -1.01
CA GLY A 14 -8.42 3.68 -0.05
C GLY A 14 -8.78 3.17 1.34
N VAL A 15 -7.80 2.66 2.06
CA VAL A 15 -7.99 2.19 3.44
C VAL A 15 -6.96 2.82 4.38
N ASP A 16 -7.38 3.01 5.61
CA ASP A 16 -6.51 3.40 6.72
C ASP A 16 -7.08 2.85 8.02
N VAL A 17 -6.22 2.50 8.96
CA VAL A 17 -6.63 2.01 10.29
C VAL A 17 -7.24 3.14 11.14
N ARG A 18 -6.92 4.40 10.82
CA ARG A 18 -7.37 5.57 11.57
C ARG A 18 -8.62 6.18 10.95
N PRO A 19 -9.76 6.24 11.66
CA PRO A 19 -10.99 6.85 11.16
C PRO A 19 -10.81 8.32 10.73
N GLU A 20 -9.93 9.07 11.40
CA GLU A 20 -9.66 10.48 11.07
C GLU A 20 -8.98 10.64 9.71
N ALA A 21 -8.05 9.73 9.36
CA ALA A 21 -7.39 9.71 8.05
C ALA A 21 -8.40 9.38 6.94
N VAL A 22 -9.27 8.41 7.18
CA VAL A 22 -10.37 8.05 6.28
C VAL A 22 -11.32 9.22 6.05
N ALA A 23 -11.72 9.91 7.13
CA ALA A 23 -12.61 11.08 7.04
C ALA A 23 -11.96 12.24 6.26
N LEU A 24 -10.64 12.48 6.47
CA LEU A 24 -9.88 13.48 5.75
C LEU A 24 -9.77 13.13 4.25
N ALA A 25 -9.46 11.87 3.92
CA ALA A 25 -9.40 11.40 2.54
C ALA A 25 -10.74 11.58 1.81
N ALA A 26 -11.85 11.22 2.46
CA ALA A 26 -13.20 11.42 1.94
C ALA A 26 -13.56 12.91 1.78
N HIS A 27 -13.12 13.77 2.71
CA HIS A 27 -13.29 15.22 2.59
C HIS A 27 -12.52 15.75 1.38
N ASN A 28 -11.26 15.37 1.22
CA ASN A 28 -10.42 15.80 0.11
C ASN A 28 -10.98 15.34 -1.25
N ALA A 29 -11.50 14.10 -1.33
CA ALA A 29 -12.17 13.62 -2.55
C ALA A 29 -13.34 14.51 -2.95
N ARG A 30 -14.21 14.86 -1.99
CA ARG A 30 -15.35 15.77 -2.24
C ARG A 30 -14.87 17.16 -2.70
N THR A 31 -13.87 17.73 -2.03
CA THR A 31 -13.32 19.06 -2.37
C THR A 31 -12.72 19.10 -3.78
N LEU A 32 -12.12 17.98 -4.21
CA LEU A 32 -11.50 17.83 -5.53
C LEU A 32 -12.47 17.30 -6.60
N ASN A 33 -13.75 17.08 -6.25
CA ASN A 33 -14.77 16.48 -7.12
C ASN A 33 -14.37 15.09 -7.67
N ILE A 34 -13.63 14.30 -6.89
CA ILE A 34 -13.27 12.92 -7.23
C ILE A 34 -14.41 12.00 -6.76
N THR A 35 -15.09 11.37 -7.71
CA THR A 35 -16.32 10.57 -7.44
C THR A 35 -16.09 9.06 -7.55
N ASN A 36 -14.95 8.64 -8.09
CA ASN A 36 -14.57 7.24 -8.31
C ASN A 36 -13.64 6.67 -7.22
N ALA A 37 -13.60 7.32 -6.05
CA ALA A 37 -12.83 6.86 -4.88
C ALA A 37 -13.75 6.64 -3.67
N THR A 38 -13.55 5.52 -2.99
CA THR A 38 -14.20 5.16 -1.73
C THR A 38 -13.15 4.94 -0.65
N PHE A 39 -13.47 5.27 0.61
CA PHE A 39 -12.53 5.16 1.73
C PHE A 39 -13.15 4.36 2.87
N LEU A 40 -12.40 3.41 3.43
CA LEU A 40 -12.85 2.51 4.49
C LEU A 40 -11.86 2.51 5.66
N VAL A 41 -12.38 2.41 6.87
CA VAL A 41 -11.54 2.10 8.05
C VAL A 41 -11.22 0.62 7.99
N SER A 42 -9.94 0.27 7.90
CA SER A 42 -9.47 -1.11 7.79
C SER A 42 -8.05 -1.23 8.32
N ASP A 43 -7.82 -2.28 9.06
CA ASP A 43 -6.46 -2.78 9.32
C ASP A 43 -6.09 -3.68 8.14
N TRP A 44 -5.29 -3.14 7.22
CA TRP A 44 -4.94 -3.72 5.92
C TRP A 44 -6.19 -4.20 5.16
N PHE A 45 -6.38 -5.50 5.06
CA PHE A 45 -7.47 -6.13 4.31
C PHE A 45 -8.68 -6.53 5.19
N SER A 46 -8.71 -6.16 6.48
CA SER A 46 -9.73 -6.62 7.43
C SER A 46 -11.18 -6.22 7.07
N ALA A 47 -11.36 -5.11 6.33
CA ALA A 47 -12.66 -4.68 5.84
C ALA A 47 -13.16 -5.43 4.60
N PHE A 48 -12.30 -6.27 3.99
CA PHE A 48 -12.63 -7.02 2.79
C PHE A 48 -12.94 -8.48 3.15
N THR A 49 -13.99 -9.03 2.56
CA THR A 49 -14.34 -10.45 2.74
C THR A 49 -14.06 -11.20 1.45
N LEU A 50 -13.42 -12.36 1.55
CA LEU A 50 -13.18 -13.27 0.42
C LEU A 50 -14.45 -14.01 -0.05
N SER A 51 -15.62 -13.62 0.45
CA SER A 51 -16.90 -14.27 0.11
C SER A 51 -17.51 -13.62 -1.11
N SER A 52 -17.88 -14.44 -2.08
CA SER A 52 -18.65 -14.21 -3.32
C SER A 52 -19.00 -12.77 -3.70
N PRO A 53 -18.81 -12.35 -4.94
CA PRO A 53 -19.12 -11.01 -5.41
C PRO A 53 -20.62 -10.72 -5.23
N SER A 54 -20.95 -9.96 -4.19
CA SER A 54 -22.24 -9.30 -4.05
C SER A 54 -22.08 -7.90 -4.59
N ALA A 55 -23.02 -7.45 -5.43
CA ALA A 55 -23.01 -6.14 -6.07
C ALA A 55 -22.99 -4.93 -5.11
N SER A 56 -22.97 -5.15 -3.80
CA SER A 56 -22.97 -4.14 -2.74
C SER A 56 -21.75 -4.19 -1.80
N SER A 57 -20.80 -5.12 -2.03
CA SER A 57 -19.51 -5.11 -1.33
C SER A 57 -18.42 -4.68 -2.29
N PRO A 58 -17.41 -3.87 -1.86
CA PRO A 58 -16.22 -3.64 -2.69
C PRO A 58 -15.70 -5.00 -3.15
N GLY A 59 -15.37 -5.13 -4.44
CA GLY A 59 -14.97 -6.40 -5.07
C GLY A 59 -13.91 -7.12 -4.23
N SER A 60 -14.01 -8.44 -4.20
CA SER A 60 -13.09 -9.28 -3.41
C SER A 60 -11.67 -9.28 -3.96
N THR A 61 -11.45 -8.78 -5.19
CA THR A 61 -10.14 -8.77 -5.85
C THR A 61 -9.89 -7.43 -6.55
N PHE A 62 -8.61 -7.09 -6.65
CA PHE A 62 -8.10 -5.85 -7.21
C PHE A 62 -7.11 -6.15 -8.35
N GLU A 63 -7.15 -5.37 -9.41
CA GLU A 63 -6.16 -5.42 -10.48
C GLU A 63 -4.82 -4.82 -10.03
N ILE A 64 -4.87 -3.86 -9.10
CA ILE A 64 -3.67 -3.22 -8.55
C ILE A 64 -3.89 -2.97 -7.06
N ILE A 65 -2.90 -3.36 -6.26
CA ILE A 65 -2.78 -2.99 -4.86
C ILE A 65 -1.51 -2.15 -4.70
N VAL A 66 -1.64 -0.97 -4.10
CA VAL A 66 -0.49 -0.10 -3.80
C VAL A 66 -0.48 0.25 -2.32
N SER A 67 0.70 0.27 -1.71
CA SER A 67 0.85 0.66 -0.31
C SER A 67 2.17 1.37 -0.06
N ASN A 68 2.13 2.32 0.87
CA ASN A 68 3.28 2.88 1.54
C ASN A 68 3.14 2.54 3.04
N PRO A 69 3.52 1.31 3.44
CA PRO A 69 3.41 0.87 4.82
C PRO A 69 4.49 1.50 5.69
N PRO A 70 4.40 1.43 7.02
CA PRO A 70 5.55 1.68 7.88
C PRO A 70 6.72 0.77 7.49
N TYR A 71 7.92 1.32 7.35
CA TYR A 71 9.11 0.57 6.95
C TYR A 71 10.41 1.02 7.66
N ILE A 72 10.30 1.88 8.69
CA ILE A 72 11.47 2.38 9.42
C ILE A 72 11.69 1.49 10.65
N ALA A 73 12.94 1.07 10.88
CA ALA A 73 13.30 0.34 12.08
C ALA A 73 13.13 1.21 13.33
N ALA A 74 12.77 0.63 14.47
CA ALA A 74 12.42 1.37 15.69
C ALA A 74 13.60 2.18 16.27
N ASP A 75 14.82 1.80 15.95
CA ASP A 75 16.09 2.42 16.38
C ASP A 75 16.74 3.28 15.29
N ASP A 76 16.07 3.47 14.15
CA ASP A 76 16.62 4.28 13.05
C ASP A 76 16.74 5.76 13.47
N PRO A 77 17.95 6.37 13.35
CA PRO A 77 18.16 7.76 13.73
C PRO A 77 17.38 8.78 12.90
N HIS A 78 16.87 8.41 11.72
CA HIS A 78 16.04 9.30 10.89
C HIS A 78 14.69 9.61 11.52
N LEU A 79 14.20 8.79 12.47
CA LEU A 79 12.94 9.06 13.20
C LEU A 79 12.96 10.38 14.01
N GLY A 80 14.14 10.90 14.33
CA GLY A 80 14.33 12.19 15.03
C GLY A 80 14.62 13.38 14.12
N GLN A 81 14.61 13.22 12.78
CA GLN A 81 15.09 14.22 11.84
C GLN A 81 13.97 14.76 10.93
N GLY A 82 14.14 15.99 10.46
CA GLY A 82 13.23 16.60 9.47
C GLY A 82 11.78 16.61 9.91
N ASP A 83 10.88 16.45 8.94
CA ASP A 83 9.43 16.46 9.14
C ASP A 83 8.90 15.10 9.69
N VAL A 84 9.65 14.01 9.51
CA VAL A 84 9.34 12.66 10.02
C VAL A 84 9.08 12.66 11.53
N ARG A 85 9.80 13.50 12.31
CA ARG A 85 9.62 13.64 13.77
C ARG A 85 8.22 14.09 14.20
N PHE A 86 7.44 14.68 13.30
CA PHE A 86 6.07 15.15 13.58
C PHE A 86 5.00 14.14 13.19
N GLU A 87 5.38 13.07 12.49
CA GLU A 87 4.46 12.01 12.10
C GLU A 87 4.23 11.00 13.25
N PRO A 88 3.05 10.39 13.32
CA PRO A 88 2.80 9.33 14.30
C PRO A 88 3.78 8.17 14.10
N ARG A 89 4.44 7.72 15.16
CA ARG A 89 5.35 6.56 15.08
C ARG A 89 4.70 5.31 14.48
N SER A 90 3.41 5.10 14.71
CA SER A 90 2.64 3.99 14.14
C SER A 90 2.50 4.06 12.60
N ALA A 91 2.75 5.21 12.00
CA ALA A 91 2.75 5.37 10.54
C ALA A 91 4.16 5.22 9.93
N LEU A 92 5.19 5.10 10.76
CA LEU A 92 6.59 5.12 10.35
C LEU A 92 7.32 3.82 10.68
N VAL A 93 7.08 3.27 11.89
CA VAL A 93 7.90 2.21 12.47
C VAL A 93 7.24 0.85 12.27
N ALA A 94 8.02 -0.08 11.71
CA ALA A 94 7.69 -1.50 11.66
C ALA A 94 8.73 -2.35 12.38
N GLU A 95 8.31 -3.50 12.89
CA GLU A 95 9.18 -4.53 13.46
C GLU A 95 10.05 -5.21 12.38
N ALA A 96 10.92 -6.13 12.80
CA ALA A 96 11.82 -6.89 11.92
C ALA A 96 12.64 -5.97 10.99
N ASP A 97 13.33 -4.99 11.57
CA ASP A 97 14.13 -4.00 10.84
C ASP A 97 13.33 -3.24 9.76
N GLY A 98 12.07 -2.93 10.06
CA GLY A 98 11.17 -2.25 9.15
C GLY A 98 10.53 -3.15 8.08
N MET A 99 10.72 -4.47 8.13
CA MET A 99 10.22 -5.38 7.10
C MET A 99 8.87 -6.05 7.43
N ALA A 100 8.39 -5.98 8.68
CA ALA A 100 7.22 -6.74 9.12
C ALA A 100 5.97 -6.46 8.29
N ASP A 101 5.62 -5.18 8.11
CA ASP A 101 4.42 -4.78 7.36
C ASP A 101 4.56 -5.06 5.85
N LEU A 102 5.76 -4.89 5.30
CA LEU A 102 6.06 -5.25 3.91
C LEU A 102 5.84 -6.75 3.66
N LEU A 103 6.35 -7.62 4.53
CA LEU A 103 6.18 -9.07 4.43
C LEU A 103 4.71 -9.48 4.63
N HIS A 104 4.01 -8.84 5.57
CA HIS A 104 2.59 -9.05 5.77
C HIS A 104 1.79 -8.73 4.49
N LEU A 105 2.03 -7.56 3.89
CA LEU A 105 1.35 -7.16 2.66
C LEU A 105 1.67 -8.08 1.49
N ILE A 106 2.95 -8.46 1.29
CA ILE A 106 3.36 -9.40 0.23
C ILE A 106 2.59 -10.71 0.31
N THR A 107 2.41 -11.22 1.54
CA THR A 107 1.74 -12.51 1.75
C THR A 107 0.22 -12.40 1.65
N THR A 108 -0.37 -11.38 2.28
CA THR A 108 -1.84 -11.28 2.40
C THR A 108 -2.49 -10.76 1.13
N SER A 109 -1.83 -9.87 0.38
CA SER A 109 -2.39 -9.30 -0.87
C SER A 109 -2.69 -10.33 -1.94
N GLN A 110 -2.02 -11.49 -1.93
CA GLN A 110 -2.28 -12.58 -2.89
C GLN A 110 -3.74 -13.02 -2.94
N ALA A 111 -4.40 -13.05 -1.78
CA ALA A 111 -5.81 -13.42 -1.69
C ALA A 111 -6.77 -12.35 -2.24
N PHE A 112 -6.27 -11.14 -2.44
CA PHE A 112 -7.05 -9.98 -2.87
C PHE A 112 -6.66 -9.46 -4.26
N LEU A 113 -5.66 -10.04 -4.91
CA LEU A 113 -5.30 -9.72 -6.29
C LEU A 113 -6.07 -10.59 -7.27
N SER A 114 -6.53 -9.97 -8.35
CA SER A 114 -7.03 -10.69 -9.53
C SER A 114 -5.89 -11.47 -10.21
N PRO A 115 -6.16 -12.52 -10.96
CA PRO A 115 -5.15 -13.11 -11.84
C PRO A 115 -4.52 -12.06 -12.75
N GLY A 116 -3.20 -12.00 -12.80
CA GLY A 116 -2.44 -10.94 -13.46
C GLY A 116 -2.37 -9.61 -12.71
N GLY A 117 -2.94 -9.53 -11.51
CA GLY A 117 -2.95 -8.32 -10.68
C GLY A 117 -1.57 -7.95 -10.14
N TRP A 118 -1.35 -6.67 -9.91
CA TRP A 118 -0.06 -6.09 -9.50
C TRP A 118 -0.08 -5.64 -8.04
N LEU A 119 1.01 -5.93 -7.33
CA LEU A 119 1.33 -5.33 -6.03
C LEU A 119 2.48 -4.35 -6.21
N ALA A 120 2.36 -3.13 -5.68
CA ALA A 120 3.43 -2.14 -5.64
C ALA A 120 3.58 -1.62 -4.20
N LEU A 121 4.79 -1.72 -3.66
CA LEU A 121 5.12 -1.34 -2.28
C LEU A 121 6.22 -0.29 -2.25
N GLU A 122 5.96 0.82 -1.57
CA GLU A 122 7.01 1.75 -1.19
C GLU A 122 7.80 1.17 0.00
N HIS A 123 9.10 1.43 0.04
CA HIS A 123 10.01 0.93 1.07
C HIS A 123 11.23 1.84 1.23
N GLY A 124 12.01 1.64 2.26
CA GLY A 124 13.31 2.27 2.43
C GLY A 124 14.28 1.89 1.30
N TYR A 125 15.10 2.84 0.86
CA TYR A 125 15.99 2.63 -0.30
C TYR A 125 16.96 1.45 -0.15
N GLN A 126 17.32 1.08 1.08
CA GLN A 126 18.17 -0.07 1.38
C GLN A 126 17.42 -1.41 1.40
N GLN A 127 16.08 -1.37 1.45
CA GLN A 127 15.24 -2.56 1.57
C GLN A 127 14.88 -3.19 0.22
N ALA A 128 15.12 -2.52 -0.91
CA ALA A 128 14.75 -2.99 -2.24
C ALA A 128 15.19 -4.43 -2.55
N PRO A 129 16.44 -4.87 -2.27
CA PRO A 129 16.85 -6.26 -2.52
C PRO A 129 16.03 -7.27 -1.71
N SER A 130 15.73 -6.97 -0.44
CA SER A 130 14.95 -7.83 0.46
C SER A 130 13.49 -7.92 0.02
N VAL A 131 12.89 -6.79 -0.38
CA VAL A 131 11.51 -6.75 -0.90
C VAL A 131 11.38 -7.52 -2.21
N ARG A 132 12.35 -7.34 -3.16
CA ARG A 132 12.37 -8.15 -4.39
C ARG A 132 12.48 -9.64 -4.11
N GLN A 133 13.32 -10.03 -3.16
CA GLN A 133 13.46 -11.43 -2.78
C GLN A 133 12.17 -11.98 -2.17
N ALA A 134 11.54 -11.23 -1.26
CA ALA A 134 10.29 -11.61 -0.63
C ALA A 134 9.16 -11.80 -1.65
N LEU A 135 8.98 -10.86 -2.59
CA LEU A 135 8.01 -10.98 -3.66
C LEU A 135 8.24 -12.23 -4.53
N LYS A 136 9.49 -12.50 -4.94
CA LYS A 136 9.83 -13.70 -5.72
C LYS A 136 9.55 -14.99 -4.97
N LEU A 137 9.89 -15.05 -3.68
CA LEU A 137 9.61 -16.21 -2.83
C LEU A 137 8.11 -16.43 -2.62
N ALA A 138 7.33 -15.37 -2.61
CA ALA A 138 5.87 -15.41 -2.55
C ALA A 138 5.20 -15.75 -3.90
N GLY A 139 5.97 -15.91 -4.98
CA GLY A 139 5.46 -16.34 -6.29
C GLY A 139 5.12 -15.20 -7.25
N TYR A 140 5.41 -13.95 -6.89
CA TYR A 140 5.22 -12.83 -7.82
C TYR A 140 6.22 -12.89 -8.97
N GLN A 141 5.74 -12.56 -10.17
CA GLN A 141 6.49 -12.51 -11.42
C GLN A 141 6.84 -11.08 -11.80
N SER A 142 7.77 -10.89 -12.75
CA SER A 142 8.21 -9.59 -13.26
C SER A 142 8.59 -8.60 -12.16
N VAL A 143 9.24 -9.12 -11.10
CA VAL A 143 9.60 -8.31 -9.93
C VAL A 143 10.72 -7.35 -10.26
N GLU A 144 10.42 -6.05 -10.15
CA GLU A 144 11.36 -4.95 -10.39
C GLU A 144 11.23 -3.83 -9.37
N SER A 145 12.27 -3.01 -9.25
CA SER A 145 12.23 -1.81 -8.40
C SER A 145 12.37 -0.55 -9.25
N VAL A 146 11.62 0.48 -8.89
CA VAL A 146 11.59 1.80 -9.52
C VAL A 146 12.31 2.80 -8.62
N GLN A 147 13.12 3.66 -9.24
CA GLN A 147 13.83 4.72 -8.54
C GLN A 147 12.98 5.98 -8.41
N ASP A 148 13.19 6.69 -7.32
CA ASP A 148 12.69 8.05 -7.13
C ASP A 148 13.52 9.06 -7.96
N ILE A 149 13.15 10.34 -7.89
CA ILE A 149 13.88 11.43 -8.58
C ILE A 149 15.31 11.62 -8.05
N GLY A 150 15.62 11.08 -6.88
CA GLY A 150 16.96 11.08 -6.28
C GLY A 150 17.84 9.91 -6.71
N GLY A 151 17.29 8.98 -7.53
CA GLY A 151 17.99 7.79 -8.00
C GLY A 151 18.01 6.64 -7.00
N HIS A 152 17.20 6.70 -5.94
CA HIS A 152 17.07 5.63 -4.94
C HIS A 152 15.89 4.72 -5.26
N GLU A 153 16.09 3.41 -5.20
CA GLU A 153 15.00 2.44 -5.33
C GLU A 153 14.01 2.63 -4.17
N ARG A 154 12.77 3.01 -4.47
CA ARG A 154 11.74 3.32 -3.49
C ARG A 154 10.46 2.52 -3.63
N VAL A 155 10.17 2.01 -4.80
CA VAL A 155 8.98 1.20 -5.04
C VAL A 155 9.41 -0.10 -5.68
N THR A 156 8.96 -1.22 -5.13
CA THR A 156 9.11 -2.53 -5.75
C THR A 156 7.74 -3.08 -6.11
N LEU A 157 7.62 -3.60 -7.33
CA LEU A 157 6.38 -4.14 -7.85
C LEU A 157 6.57 -5.55 -8.41
N GLY A 158 5.48 -6.30 -8.49
CA GLY A 158 5.38 -7.61 -9.10
C GLY A 158 3.93 -7.99 -9.32
N HIS A 159 3.65 -8.96 -10.20
CA HIS A 159 2.29 -9.44 -10.46
C HIS A 159 2.13 -10.94 -10.16
N LEU A 160 0.90 -11.36 -9.92
CA LEU A 160 0.52 -12.78 -9.83
C LEU A 160 0.01 -13.28 -11.20
N GLU A 161 0.34 -14.52 -11.55
CA GLU A 161 -0.27 -15.19 -12.72
C GLU A 161 -1.71 -15.64 -12.45
#